data_787fc63f45bc3bfc81a648be559f7a55
#
_entry.id   787fc63f45bc3bfc81a648be559f7a55
#
_cell.length_a   1.000
_cell.length_b   1.000
_cell.length_c   1.000
_cell.angle_alpha   90.00
_cell.angle_beta   90.00
_cell.angle_gamma   90.00
#
_symmetry.space_group_name_H-M   'P 1'
#
loop_
_entity.id
_entity.type
_entity.pdbx_description
1 polymer ?
#
loop_
_entity_poly.entity_id
_entity_poly.type
_entity_poly.pdbx_seq_one_letter_code
_entity_poly.pdbx_strand_id
1 'polypeptide(L)'
;MLALRLSRRLVVPRAVPRTRWASTAASGAALRGLKSVTGDDLAHFSKILPPSSIISTLPPVQSPAAELDIYNDDWMGKYHGQSTTVLKPKTTQQVADIVRWCNEKRIGLVPQGGNTGLVGGSIPLKDELIISLSNMTQVRSFDPITGILVADAGCILQSLSDYIAPHGHIMPLDLGAKGSCQIGGNVSTNAGGLRLLRYGSLHGSVLGLEVVLPDGTILDQLTTLRKDNTGYDLKQLFIGAEGTLGIVTGVSILTAAAPQATNNVILALPSFKNVQPLFKAVKQQLSEILSAFEFIDRTAYDLAVKHGQGRALSDEDIEGAECFVLVETSGGKREHDEEKLNALLESLLEADEPLINTGVLSQNPTQFASLWALREGVTEAVSKEGKAYKYDISIPLSQFEECVNATREHLRKKGVLREDAVTHVLGYGHVGDGNLHLNIVAKEYSDEITNALEPFVYELVAKYRGSVSAEHGIGSMKTHALSYSKDVVSIGLMKQIKTLFDPNGIMNPGKVLE
;
A
#
# COMPACT_ATOMS: atom_id res chain seq x y z
N MET A 1 45.58 30.26 0.64
CA MET A 1 44.22 30.24 1.19
C MET A 1 43.29 30.94 0.21
N LEU A 2 42.62 30.17 -0.64
CA LEU A 2 41.63 30.69 -1.60
C LEU A 2 40.28 30.12 -1.18
N ALA A 3 39.38 30.98 -0.70
CA ALA A 3 38.03 30.65 -0.33
C ALA A 3 37.14 30.71 -1.58
N LEU A 4 36.72 29.56 -2.10
CA LEU A 4 35.68 29.46 -3.13
C LEU A 4 34.31 29.67 -2.49
N ARG A 5 33.69 30.82 -2.77
CA ARG A 5 32.26 31.05 -2.50
C ARG A 5 31.43 30.38 -3.61
N LEU A 6 30.79 29.29 -3.29
CA LEU A 6 29.73 28.71 -4.11
C LEU A 6 28.41 29.44 -3.84
N SER A 7 28.01 30.32 -4.76
CA SER A 7 26.67 30.90 -4.79
C SER A 7 25.66 29.85 -5.28
N ARG A 8 24.88 29.27 -4.37
CA ARG A 8 23.71 28.46 -4.72
C ARG A 8 22.60 29.36 -5.27
N ARG A 9 22.39 29.36 -6.57
CA ARG A 9 21.18 29.92 -7.18
C ARG A 9 20.00 29.02 -6.79
N LEU A 10 19.06 29.56 -6.02
CA LEU A 10 17.75 28.99 -5.81
C LEU A 10 17.01 28.95 -7.18
N VAL A 11 16.86 27.77 -7.74
CA VAL A 11 15.99 27.57 -8.90
C VAL A 11 14.56 27.58 -8.38
N VAL A 12 13.87 28.69 -8.58
CA VAL A 12 12.42 28.79 -8.34
C VAL A 12 11.73 27.92 -9.41
N PRO A 13 10.90 26.94 -9.05
CA PRO A 13 10.17 26.17 -10.05
C PRO A 13 9.25 27.09 -10.84
N ARG A 14 9.33 27.04 -12.18
CA ARG A 14 8.37 27.71 -13.05
C ARG A 14 6.97 27.18 -12.75
N ALA A 15 6.01 28.09 -12.59
CA ALA A 15 4.59 27.79 -12.43
C ALA A 15 4.13 26.82 -13.54
N VAL A 16 3.63 25.66 -13.13
CA VAL A 16 2.98 24.69 -14.00
C VAL A 16 1.65 25.28 -14.45
N PRO A 17 1.28 25.23 -15.73
CA PRO A 17 0.00 25.76 -16.20
C PRO A 17 -1.17 25.07 -15.52
N ARG A 18 -2.14 25.83 -15.03
CA ARG A 18 -3.42 25.34 -14.49
C ARG A 18 -4.17 24.59 -15.59
N THR A 19 -4.13 23.27 -15.56
CA THR A 19 -5.03 22.42 -16.35
C THR A 19 -6.15 21.90 -15.45
N ARG A 20 -7.38 22.18 -15.88
CA ARG A 20 -8.62 21.63 -15.33
C ARG A 20 -8.53 20.08 -15.30
N TRP A 21 -9.14 19.49 -14.31
CA TRP A 21 -9.36 18.06 -14.14
C TRP A 21 -9.56 17.30 -15.46
N ALA A 22 -8.56 16.57 -15.87
CA ALA A 22 -8.55 15.78 -17.09
C ALA A 22 -8.39 14.28 -16.79
N SER A 23 -9.10 13.76 -15.76
CA SER A 23 -9.12 12.31 -15.54
C SER A 23 -9.73 11.57 -16.74
N THR A 24 -10.71 12.19 -17.42
CA THR A 24 -11.33 11.62 -18.64
C THR A 24 -10.51 11.81 -19.91
N ALA A 25 -9.64 12.83 -19.99
CA ALA A 25 -8.86 13.10 -21.22
C ALA A 25 -7.53 12.30 -21.25
N ALA A 26 -6.85 12.14 -20.12
CA ALA A 26 -5.63 11.35 -20.00
C ALA A 26 -5.93 9.85 -20.20
N SER A 27 -7.02 9.33 -19.59
CA SER A 27 -7.48 7.95 -19.83
C SER A 27 -7.80 7.66 -21.30
N GLY A 28 -8.36 8.65 -22.03
CA GLY A 28 -8.64 8.53 -23.45
C GLY A 28 -7.38 8.41 -24.32
N ALA A 29 -6.25 8.97 -23.93
CA ALA A 29 -4.99 8.86 -24.66
C ALA A 29 -4.33 7.47 -24.50
N ALA A 30 -4.30 6.95 -23.28
CA ALA A 30 -3.74 5.63 -22.95
C ALA A 30 -4.48 4.47 -23.65
N LEU A 31 -5.79 4.63 -23.92
CA LEU A 31 -6.62 3.62 -24.59
C LEU A 31 -6.69 3.78 -26.11
N ARG A 32 -5.95 4.74 -26.71
CA ARG A 32 -5.96 4.94 -28.17
C ARG A 32 -5.40 3.72 -28.90
N GLY A 33 -6.23 3.15 -29.81
CA GLY A 33 -5.87 2.01 -30.63
C GLY A 33 -6.04 0.65 -29.96
N LEU A 34 -6.45 0.59 -28.70
CA LEU A 34 -6.88 -0.66 -28.07
C LEU A 34 -8.27 -1.05 -28.55
N LYS A 35 -8.54 -2.36 -28.60
CA LYS A 35 -9.78 -2.96 -29.08
C LYS A 35 -10.53 -3.63 -27.94
N SER A 36 -11.84 -3.59 -28.01
CA SER A 36 -12.72 -4.37 -27.14
C SER A 36 -12.66 -5.85 -27.48
N VAL A 37 -12.96 -6.71 -26.52
CA VAL A 37 -13.10 -8.15 -26.72
C VAL A 37 -14.28 -8.45 -27.61
N THR A 38 -14.14 -9.43 -28.48
CA THR A 38 -15.17 -9.91 -29.43
C THR A 38 -15.53 -11.39 -29.20
N GLY A 39 -16.60 -11.88 -29.86
CA GLY A 39 -16.96 -13.30 -29.82
C GLY A 39 -15.88 -14.23 -30.40
N ASP A 40 -15.11 -13.77 -31.37
CA ASP A 40 -13.99 -14.53 -31.96
C ASP A 40 -12.84 -14.67 -30.94
N ASP A 41 -12.58 -13.63 -30.13
CA ASP A 41 -11.60 -13.69 -29.05
C ASP A 41 -12.04 -14.67 -27.97
N LEU A 42 -13.33 -14.68 -27.62
CA LEU A 42 -13.89 -15.67 -26.67
C LEU A 42 -13.77 -17.10 -27.22
N ALA A 43 -14.00 -17.31 -28.51
CA ALA A 43 -13.81 -18.61 -29.14
C ALA A 43 -12.34 -19.05 -29.10
N HIS A 44 -11.39 -18.11 -29.15
CA HIS A 44 -9.97 -18.39 -28.96
C HIS A 44 -9.67 -18.74 -27.51
N PHE A 45 -10.12 -17.94 -26.55
CA PHE A 45 -9.88 -18.19 -25.11
C PHE A 45 -10.50 -19.50 -24.63
N SER A 46 -11.61 -19.94 -25.23
CA SER A 46 -12.22 -21.25 -24.95
C SER A 46 -11.36 -22.47 -25.36
N LYS A 47 -10.31 -22.26 -26.20
CA LYS A 47 -9.30 -23.29 -26.47
C LYS A 47 -8.19 -23.36 -25.44
N ILE A 48 -8.02 -22.28 -24.66
CA ILE A 48 -6.98 -22.14 -23.62
C ILE A 48 -7.55 -22.49 -22.25
N LEU A 49 -8.78 -22.04 -21.97
CA LEU A 49 -9.42 -22.11 -20.66
C LEU A 49 -10.68 -22.98 -20.68
N PRO A 50 -10.98 -23.70 -19.59
CA PRO A 50 -12.28 -24.36 -19.44
C PRO A 50 -13.41 -23.33 -19.30
N PRO A 51 -14.67 -23.67 -19.66
CA PRO A 51 -15.80 -22.73 -19.59
C PRO A 51 -15.99 -22.07 -18.22
N SER A 52 -15.72 -22.78 -17.11
CA SER A 52 -15.82 -22.25 -15.74
C SER A 52 -14.80 -21.15 -15.40
N SER A 53 -13.79 -20.94 -16.26
CA SER A 53 -12.75 -19.92 -16.12
C SER A 53 -12.96 -18.73 -17.05
N ILE A 54 -14.08 -18.66 -17.75
CA ILE A 54 -14.45 -17.56 -18.65
C ILE A 54 -15.79 -16.99 -18.19
N ILE A 55 -15.81 -15.74 -17.77
CA ILE A 55 -17.02 -14.99 -17.45
C ILE A 55 -17.12 -13.86 -18.46
N SER A 56 -18.22 -13.81 -19.23
CA SER A 56 -18.40 -12.76 -20.23
C SER A 56 -19.88 -12.52 -20.54
N THR A 57 -20.26 -11.25 -20.69
CA THR A 57 -21.60 -10.87 -21.16
C THR A 57 -21.76 -11.04 -22.67
N LEU A 58 -20.66 -11.25 -23.38
CA LEU A 58 -20.67 -11.42 -24.85
C LEU A 58 -21.03 -12.85 -25.24
N PRO A 59 -21.70 -13.05 -26.42
CA PRO A 59 -21.84 -14.37 -27.02
C PRO A 59 -20.47 -15.00 -27.38
N PRO A 60 -20.30 -16.30 -27.24
CA PRO A 60 -21.31 -17.32 -26.89
C PRO A 60 -21.47 -17.59 -25.39
N VAL A 61 -20.70 -16.94 -24.49
CA VAL A 61 -20.68 -17.23 -23.07
C VAL A 61 -21.95 -16.71 -22.36
N GLN A 62 -22.27 -15.42 -22.52
CA GLN A 62 -23.49 -14.77 -22.02
C GLN A 62 -23.73 -14.94 -20.52
N SER A 63 -22.69 -14.78 -19.69
CA SER A 63 -22.83 -14.72 -18.22
C SER A 63 -23.72 -13.55 -17.79
N PRO A 64 -24.45 -13.66 -16.67
CA PRO A 64 -25.15 -12.53 -16.07
C PRO A 64 -24.21 -11.37 -15.78
N ALA A 65 -24.63 -10.13 -16.06
CA ALA A 65 -23.79 -8.94 -15.82
C ALA A 65 -23.34 -8.82 -14.36
N ALA A 66 -24.21 -9.19 -13.41
CA ALA A 66 -23.91 -9.19 -11.98
C ALA A 66 -22.70 -10.07 -11.57
N GLU A 67 -22.32 -11.06 -12.39
CA GLU A 67 -21.10 -11.85 -12.13
C GLU A 67 -19.81 -11.05 -12.41
N LEU A 68 -19.90 -9.97 -13.18
CA LEU A 68 -18.76 -9.10 -13.49
C LEU A 68 -18.63 -7.95 -12.52
N ASP A 69 -19.68 -7.60 -11.77
CA ASP A 69 -19.69 -6.44 -10.86
C ASP A 69 -18.56 -6.52 -9.82
N ILE A 70 -18.30 -7.71 -9.24
CA ILE A 70 -17.23 -7.92 -8.26
C ILE A 70 -15.81 -7.72 -8.82
N TYR A 71 -15.66 -7.71 -10.14
CA TYR A 71 -14.40 -7.45 -10.84
C TYR A 71 -14.33 -6.03 -11.38
N ASN A 72 -15.48 -5.44 -11.73
CA ASN A 72 -15.58 -4.08 -12.26
C ASN A 72 -15.62 -3.02 -11.17
N ASP A 73 -16.06 -3.36 -9.95
CA ASP A 73 -16.17 -2.42 -8.85
C ASP A 73 -15.03 -2.62 -7.85
N ASP A 74 -14.47 -1.52 -7.34
CA ASP A 74 -13.58 -1.60 -6.21
C ASP A 74 -14.37 -1.78 -4.90
N TRP A 75 -13.72 -2.30 -3.86
CA TRP A 75 -14.38 -2.60 -2.58
C TRP A 75 -14.92 -1.35 -1.85
N MET A 76 -14.46 -0.14 -2.20
CA MET A 76 -14.98 1.11 -1.65
C MET A 76 -16.18 1.67 -2.43
N GLY A 77 -16.52 1.10 -3.60
CA GLY A 77 -17.53 1.62 -4.51
C GLY A 77 -17.16 3.00 -5.09
N LYS A 78 -15.86 3.26 -5.28
CA LYS A 78 -15.35 4.53 -5.80
C LYS A 78 -14.97 4.45 -7.29
N TYR A 79 -14.49 3.29 -7.72
CA TYR A 79 -14.07 3.05 -9.10
C TYR A 79 -14.94 1.97 -9.72
N HIS A 80 -15.42 2.26 -10.92
CA HIS A 80 -16.34 1.40 -11.66
C HIS A 80 -15.82 1.18 -13.08
N GLY A 81 -15.45 -0.06 -13.40
CA GLY A 81 -15.06 -0.49 -14.73
C GLY A 81 -16.26 -0.94 -15.56
N GLN A 82 -16.00 -1.22 -16.85
CA GLN A 82 -17.00 -1.68 -17.80
C GLN A 82 -16.51 -2.91 -18.58
N SER A 83 -15.61 -3.70 -17.98
CA SER A 83 -15.15 -4.92 -18.63
C SER A 83 -16.32 -5.86 -18.90
N THR A 84 -16.35 -6.37 -20.12
CA THR A 84 -17.32 -7.37 -20.55
C THR A 84 -16.82 -8.80 -20.36
N THR A 85 -15.54 -8.97 -19.99
CA THR A 85 -14.90 -10.28 -19.95
C THR A 85 -13.85 -10.39 -18.85
N VAL A 86 -13.97 -11.45 -18.06
CA VAL A 86 -13.00 -11.86 -17.04
C VAL A 86 -12.48 -13.26 -17.35
N LEU A 87 -11.18 -13.42 -17.42
CA LEU A 87 -10.51 -14.71 -17.59
C LEU A 87 -9.81 -15.11 -16.29
N LYS A 88 -9.94 -16.38 -15.90
CA LYS A 88 -9.41 -16.95 -14.66
C LYS A 88 -8.44 -18.10 -14.95
N PRO A 89 -7.24 -17.82 -15.48
CA PRO A 89 -6.23 -18.84 -15.75
C PRO A 89 -5.78 -19.56 -14.46
N LYS A 90 -5.33 -20.81 -14.63
CA LYS A 90 -4.81 -21.64 -13.54
C LYS A 90 -3.30 -21.86 -13.61
N THR A 91 -2.69 -21.57 -14.75
CA THR A 91 -1.25 -21.78 -14.98
C THR A 91 -0.62 -20.57 -15.65
N THR A 92 0.68 -20.38 -15.44
CA THR A 92 1.48 -19.34 -16.09
C THR A 92 1.42 -19.45 -17.62
N GLN A 93 1.40 -20.67 -18.17
CA GLN A 93 1.27 -20.86 -19.62
C GLN A 93 -0.06 -20.34 -20.15
N GLN A 94 -1.18 -20.57 -19.44
CA GLN A 94 -2.48 -20.01 -19.84
C GLN A 94 -2.47 -18.48 -19.81
N VAL A 95 -1.83 -17.86 -18.80
CA VAL A 95 -1.64 -16.40 -18.77
C VAL A 95 -0.84 -15.95 -19.99
N ALA A 96 0.26 -16.62 -20.31
CA ALA A 96 1.12 -16.30 -21.45
C ALA A 96 0.39 -16.37 -22.79
N ASP A 97 -0.42 -17.42 -23.01
CA ASP A 97 -1.18 -17.60 -24.26
C ASP A 97 -2.28 -16.54 -24.41
N ILE A 98 -2.94 -16.17 -23.30
CA ILE A 98 -3.93 -15.07 -23.29
C ILE A 98 -3.26 -13.73 -23.60
N VAL A 99 -2.16 -13.41 -22.91
CA VAL A 99 -1.43 -12.14 -23.10
C VAL A 99 -0.92 -12.01 -24.51
N ARG A 100 -0.34 -13.09 -25.09
CA ARG A 100 0.13 -13.11 -26.48
C ARG A 100 -0.98 -12.78 -27.47
N TRP A 101 -2.15 -13.43 -27.33
CA TRP A 101 -3.32 -13.12 -28.15
C TRP A 101 -3.76 -11.66 -28.02
N CYS A 102 -3.86 -11.16 -26.78
CA CYS A 102 -4.25 -9.77 -26.52
C CYS A 102 -3.26 -8.78 -27.11
N ASN A 103 -1.96 -9.09 -27.07
CA ASN A 103 -0.93 -8.27 -27.68
C ASN A 103 -1.06 -8.20 -29.22
N GLU A 104 -1.29 -9.35 -29.89
CA GLU A 104 -1.52 -9.44 -31.32
C GLU A 104 -2.78 -8.68 -31.73
N LYS A 105 -3.85 -8.79 -30.96
CA LYS A 105 -5.14 -8.15 -31.22
C LYS A 105 -5.25 -6.71 -30.70
N ARG A 106 -4.28 -6.23 -29.92
CA ARG A 106 -4.29 -4.94 -29.21
C ARG A 106 -5.49 -4.81 -28.27
N ILE A 107 -5.77 -5.84 -27.48
CA ILE A 107 -6.77 -5.84 -26.42
C ILE A 107 -6.10 -5.41 -25.13
N GLY A 108 -6.62 -4.36 -24.47
CA GLY A 108 -6.12 -3.89 -23.17
C GLY A 108 -6.40 -4.91 -22.07
N LEU A 109 -5.43 -5.10 -21.17
CA LEU A 109 -5.47 -6.05 -20.07
C LEU A 109 -5.38 -5.36 -18.72
N VAL A 110 -6.21 -5.78 -17.76
CA VAL A 110 -6.10 -5.40 -16.36
C VAL A 110 -5.84 -6.65 -15.52
N PRO A 111 -4.61 -6.85 -15.01
CA PRO A 111 -4.31 -7.90 -14.05
C PRO A 111 -5.03 -7.61 -12.73
N GLN A 112 -5.71 -8.59 -12.17
CA GLN A 112 -6.45 -8.42 -10.93
C GLN A 112 -6.16 -9.57 -9.97
N GLY A 113 -5.75 -9.22 -8.75
CA GLY A 113 -5.65 -10.13 -7.60
C GLY A 113 -6.92 -10.12 -6.77
N GLY A 114 -6.80 -9.90 -5.47
CA GLY A 114 -7.92 -9.85 -4.52
C GLY A 114 -8.78 -8.57 -4.59
N ASN A 115 -8.49 -7.66 -5.49
CA ASN A 115 -9.20 -6.38 -5.71
C ASN A 115 -9.32 -5.51 -4.44
N THR A 116 -8.28 -5.51 -3.61
CA THR A 116 -8.21 -4.80 -2.32
C THR A 116 -7.52 -3.44 -2.39
N GLY A 117 -7.07 -3.02 -3.57
CA GLY A 117 -6.38 -1.75 -3.79
C GLY A 117 -7.29 -0.52 -3.57
N LEU A 118 -6.66 0.63 -3.26
CA LEU A 118 -7.35 1.88 -2.89
C LEU A 118 -7.30 2.96 -3.98
N VAL A 119 -6.56 2.72 -5.07
CA VAL A 119 -6.23 3.74 -6.08
C VAL A 119 -6.73 3.38 -7.49
N GLY A 120 -7.66 2.43 -7.60
CA GLY A 120 -8.22 1.98 -8.87
C GLY A 120 -7.24 1.24 -9.78
N GLY A 121 -6.14 0.70 -9.22
CA GLY A 121 -5.08 0.04 -9.98
C GLY A 121 -5.51 -1.27 -10.65
N SER A 122 -6.47 -1.98 -10.07
CA SER A 122 -7.02 -3.25 -10.56
C SER A 122 -8.38 -3.13 -11.27
N ILE A 123 -8.90 -1.91 -11.44
CA ILE A 123 -10.19 -1.67 -12.08
C ILE A 123 -9.98 -1.18 -13.51
N PRO A 124 -10.69 -1.74 -14.52
CA PRO A 124 -10.65 -1.23 -15.88
C PRO A 124 -11.05 0.25 -15.97
N LEU A 125 -10.44 1.00 -16.88
CA LEU A 125 -10.88 2.38 -17.16
C LEU A 125 -12.11 2.41 -18.08
N LYS A 126 -12.24 1.38 -18.90
CA LYS A 126 -13.38 1.13 -19.79
C LYS A 126 -13.69 -0.36 -19.81
N ASP A 127 -13.54 -0.98 -20.97
CA ASP A 127 -13.89 -2.36 -21.28
C ASP A 127 -12.68 -3.28 -21.48
N GLU A 128 -11.51 -2.91 -20.91
CA GLU A 128 -10.33 -3.77 -20.94
C GLU A 128 -10.64 -5.14 -20.32
N LEU A 129 -10.02 -6.19 -20.88
CA LEU A 129 -10.16 -7.54 -20.40
C LEU A 129 -9.49 -7.71 -19.03
N ILE A 130 -10.21 -8.28 -18.06
CA ILE A 130 -9.66 -8.58 -16.75
C ILE A 130 -9.05 -9.99 -16.74
N ILE A 131 -7.80 -10.10 -16.27
CA ILE A 131 -7.16 -11.37 -15.96
C ILE A 131 -7.11 -11.51 -14.44
N SER A 132 -7.99 -12.33 -13.89
CA SER A 132 -8.02 -12.62 -12.45
C SER A 132 -7.16 -13.84 -12.12
N LEU A 133 -6.22 -13.67 -11.19
CA LEU A 133 -5.31 -14.73 -10.77
C LEU A 133 -5.91 -15.65 -9.67
N SER A 134 -7.18 -15.51 -9.36
CA SER A 134 -7.86 -16.23 -8.27
C SER A 134 -7.81 -17.77 -8.35
N ASN A 135 -7.52 -18.33 -9.53
CA ASN A 135 -7.37 -19.78 -9.70
C ASN A 135 -5.90 -20.25 -9.59
N MET A 136 -4.93 -19.32 -9.46
CA MET A 136 -3.51 -19.63 -9.29
C MET A 136 -3.16 -19.63 -7.80
N THR A 137 -3.44 -20.73 -7.10
CA THR A 137 -3.42 -20.78 -5.63
C THR A 137 -2.53 -21.89 -5.06
N GLN A 138 -1.59 -22.42 -5.85
CA GLN A 138 -0.72 -23.49 -5.42
C GLN A 138 0.46 -22.95 -4.60
N VAL A 139 0.71 -23.52 -3.42
CA VAL A 139 2.03 -23.46 -2.79
C VAL A 139 2.92 -24.46 -3.52
N ARG A 140 3.91 -23.95 -4.23
CA ARG A 140 4.80 -24.76 -5.09
C ARG A 140 5.86 -25.48 -4.26
N SER A 141 6.45 -24.78 -3.26
CA SER A 141 7.39 -25.36 -2.30
C SER A 141 7.55 -24.49 -1.07
N PHE A 142 7.97 -25.09 0.04
CA PHE A 142 8.40 -24.39 1.24
C PHE A 142 9.56 -25.16 1.89
N ASP A 143 10.64 -24.48 2.18
CA ASP A 143 11.76 -25.02 2.94
C ASP A 143 11.72 -24.45 4.38
N PRO A 144 11.37 -25.26 5.40
CA PRO A 144 11.26 -24.78 6.77
C PRO A 144 12.61 -24.47 7.44
N ILE A 145 13.74 -24.85 6.83
CA ILE A 145 15.08 -24.56 7.37
C ILE A 145 15.50 -23.15 6.95
N THR A 146 15.36 -22.83 5.68
CA THR A 146 15.73 -21.52 5.14
C THR A 146 14.60 -20.48 5.21
N GLY A 147 13.37 -20.93 5.42
CA GLY A 147 12.17 -20.09 5.42
C GLY A 147 11.75 -19.61 4.03
N ILE A 148 12.19 -20.28 2.96
CA ILE A 148 11.88 -19.85 1.60
C ILE A 148 10.60 -20.51 1.11
N LEU A 149 9.62 -19.68 0.78
CA LEU A 149 8.31 -20.07 0.24
C LEU A 149 8.24 -19.72 -1.24
N VAL A 150 7.82 -20.67 -2.07
CA VAL A 150 7.50 -20.44 -3.49
C VAL A 150 6.01 -20.73 -3.70
N ALA A 151 5.27 -19.77 -4.21
CA ALA A 151 3.82 -19.85 -4.35
C ALA A 151 3.32 -19.16 -5.63
N ASP A 152 2.15 -19.59 -6.08
CA ASP A 152 1.40 -18.90 -7.14
C ASP A 152 0.97 -17.51 -6.68
N ALA A 153 0.91 -16.58 -7.62
CA ALA A 153 0.59 -15.18 -7.36
C ALA A 153 -0.84 -14.93 -6.84
N GLY A 154 -1.77 -15.84 -7.09
CA GLY A 154 -3.16 -15.78 -6.63
C GLY A 154 -3.36 -16.35 -5.21
N CYS A 155 -2.32 -16.83 -4.54
CA CYS A 155 -2.41 -17.25 -3.15
C CYS A 155 -2.79 -16.09 -2.24
N ILE A 156 -3.80 -16.29 -1.39
CA ILE A 156 -4.22 -15.30 -0.38
C ILE A 156 -3.17 -15.22 0.73
N LEU A 157 -2.84 -14.01 1.15
CA LEU A 157 -1.80 -13.76 2.17
C LEU A 157 -2.06 -14.52 3.48
N GLN A 158 -3.32 -14.53 3.96
CA GLN A 158 -3.68 -15.28 5.16
C GLN A 158 -3.47 -16.79 4.97
N SER A 159 -3.87 -17.33 3.81
CA SER A 159 -3.68 -18.76 3.52
C SER A 159 -2.20 -19.17 3.49
N LEU A 160 -1.32 -18.30 2.98
CA LEU A 160 0.12 -18.51 3.05
C LEU A 160 0.64 -18.45 4.49
N SER A 161 0.15 -17.49 5.27
CA SER A 161 0.51 -17.37 6.69
C SER A 161 0.10 -18.63 7.47
N ASP A 162 -1.13 -19.12 7.26
CA ASP A 162 -1.64 -20.33 7.91
C ASP A 162 -0.86 -21.58 7.49
N TYR A 163 -0.40 -21.62 6.23
CA TYR A 163 0.38 -22.74 5.70
C TYR A 163 1.76 -22.84 6.35
N ILE A 164 2.46 -21.70 6.58
CA ILE A 164 3.82 -21.71 7.14
C ILE A 164 3.85 -21.68 8.68
N ALA A 165 2.76 -21.27 9.34
CA ALA A 165 2.70 -21.15 10.81
C ALA A 165 3.02 -22.44 11.56
N PRO A 166 2.54 -23.65 11.15
CA PRO A 166 2.90 -24.91 11.79
C PRO A 166 4.39 -25.25 11.71
N HIS A 167 5.12 -24.59 10.81
CA HIS A 167 6.56 -24.75 10.63
C HIS A 167 7.37 -23.69 11.41
N GLY A 168 6.71 -22.87 12.24
CA GLY A 168 7.36 -21.83 13.03
C GLY A 168 7.79 -20.61 12.21
N HIS A 169 7.08 -20.29 11.13
CA HIS A 169 7.35 -19.15 10.26
C HIS A 169 6.16 -18.19 10.17
N ILE A 170 6.45 -16.93 9.83
CA ILE A 170 5.47 -15.89 9.52
C ILE A 170 5.82 -15.21 8.19
N MET A 171 4.82 -14.69 7.50
CA MET A 171 5.04 -13.84 6.32
C MET A 171 5.73 -12.53 6.74
N PRO A 172 6.65 -11.96 5.90
CA PRO A 172 7.35 -10.71 6.23
C PRO A 172 6.47 -9.45 6.10
N LEU A 173 5.23 -9.60 5.68
CA LEU A 173 4.23 -8.53 5.59
C LEU A 173 2.95 -8.92 6.32
N ASP A 174 2.24 -7.91 6.84
CA ASP A 174 0.91 -8.06 7.43
C ASP A 174 0.06 -6.85 7.05
N LEU A 175 -1.14 -7.10 6.53
CA LEU A 175 -2.02 -6.10 5.95
C LEU A 175 -3.43 -6.26 6.48
N GLY A 176 -4.17 -5.16 6.64
CA GLY A 176 -5.58 -5.21 7.03
C GLY A 176 -6.45 -6.07 6.10
N ALA A 177 -6.08 -6.16 4.81
CA ALA A 177 -6.79 -6.97 3.80
C ALA A 177 -6.25 -8.41 3.66
N LYS A 178 -5.45 -8.93 4.60
CA LYS A 178 -4.77 -10.26 4.49
C LYS A 178 -5.69 -11.43 4.18
N GLY A 179 -6.96 -11.34 4.57
CA GLY A 179 -7.97 -12.38 4.31
C GLY A 179 -8.43 -12.48 2.85
N SER A 180 -8.11 -11.49 2.01
CA SER A 180 -8.56 -11.42 0.60
C SER A 180 -7.49 -10.97 -0.38
N CYS A 181 -6.47 -10.22 0.05
CA CYS A 181 -5.38 -9.81 -0.83
C CYS A 181 -4.54 -11.02 -1.27
N GLN A 182 -4.04 -10.95 -2.50
CA GLN A 182 -3.23 -12.01 -3.11
C GLN A 182 -1.77 -11.58 -3.20
N ILE A 183 -0.84 -12.52 -2.99
CA ILE A 183 0.60 -12.23 -2.89
C ILE A 183 1.16 -11.58 -4.15
N GLY A 184 0.71 -11.95 -5.34
CA GLY A 184 1.12 -11.31 -6.59
C GLY A 184 0.70 -9.85 -6.67
N GLY A 185 -0.49 -9.50 -6.17
CA GLY A 185 -0.95 -8.12 -6.05
C GLY A 185 -0.12 -7.34 -5.02
N ASN A 186 0.18 -7.94 -3.86
CA ASN A 186 1.02 -7.32 -2.84
C ASN A 186 2.43 -7.00 -3.38
N VAL A 187 3.02 -7.92 -4.15
CA VAL A 187 4.30 -7.69 -4.82
C VAL A 187 4.18 -6.61 -5.90
N SER A 188 3.13 -6.66 -6.73
CA SER A 188 2.93 -5.69 -7.81
C SER A 188 2.70 -4.26 -7.31
N THR A 189 2.24 -4.08 -6.07
CA THR A 189 2.09 -2.76 -5.42
C THR A 189 3.24 -2.45 -4.44
N ASN A 190 4.18 -3.37 -4.24
CA ASN A 190 5.20 -3.30 -3.19
C ASN A 190 4.55 -2.96 -1.83
N ALA A 191 3.54 -3.74 -1.45
CA ALA A 191 2.76 -3.47 -0.25
C ALA A 191 3.65 -3.44 1.00
N GLY A 192 3.47 -2.40 1.82
CA GLY A 192 4.18 -2.22 3.09
C GLY A 192 3.51 -2.93 4.26
N GLY A 193 2.91 -2.16 5.15
CA GLY A 193 2.18 -2.64 6.32
C GLY A 193 3.04 -2.74 7.57
N LEU A 194 2.41 -3.22 8.65
CA LEU A 194 2.94 -3.17 10.02
C LEU A 194 4.33 -3.81 10.20
N ARG A 195 4.67 -4.82 9.39
CA ARG A 195 5.91 -5.59 9.54
C ARG A 195 7.12 -4.96 8.84
N LEU A 196 6.93 -3.87 8.09
CA LEU A 196 8.00 -3.24 7.32
C LEU A 196 9.16 -2.77 8.21
N LEU A 197 8.86 -2.20 9.39
CA LEU A 197 9.89 -1.73 10.31
C LEU A 197 10.89 -2.83 10.69
N ARG A 198 10.40 -4.06 10.92
CA ARG A 198 11.24 -5.18 11.36
C ARG A 198 11.83 -6.00 10.23
N TYR A 199 11.06 -6.27 9.19
CA TYR A 199 11.46 -7.21 8.12
C TYR A 199 11.81 -6.52 6.81
N GLY A 200 11.65 -5.19 6.72
CA GLY A 200 11.92 -4.41 5.52
C GLY A 200 10.80 -4.54 4.48
N SER A 201 11.01 -3.91 3.33
CA SER A 201 10.07 -3.95 2.21
C SER A 201 10.14 -5.26 1.43
N LEU A 202 9.13 -5.52 0.61
CA LEU A 202 9.10 -6.68 -0.29
C LEU A 202 10.28 -6.71 -1.28
N HIS A 203 10.86 -5.56 -1.64
CA HIS A 203 12.09 -5.49 -2.42
C HIS A 203 13.23 -6.33 -1.84
N GLY A 204 13.33 -6.42 -0.51
CA GLY A 204 14.34 -7.24 0.18
C GLY A 204 13.90 -8.68 0.47
N SER A 205 12.59 -8.91 0.63
CA SER A 205 12.05 -10.23 1.01
C SER A 205 11.75 -11.11 -0.21
N VAL A 206 11.44 -10.53 -1.37
CA VAL A 206 11.21 -11.28 -2.62
C VAL A 206 12.55 -11.69 -3.22
N LEU A 207 12.77 -13.01 -3.29
CA LEU A 207 13.99 -13.61 -3.82
C LEU A 207 13.91 -13.83 -5.33
N GLY A 208 12.72 -14.11 -5.86
CA GLY A 208 12.49 -14.37 -7.27
C GLY A 208 11.05 -14.19 -7.68
N LEU A 209 10.85 -13.95 -8.98
CA LEU A 209 9.53 -13.79 -9.60
C LEU A 209 9.44 -14.62 -10.88
N GLU A 210 8.25 -15.14 -11.14
CA GLU A 210 7.82 -15.58 -12.45
C GLU A 210 6.85 -14.56 -13.00
N VAL A 211 7.11 -14.03 -14.19
CA VAL A 211 6.36 -12.92 -14.78
C VAL A 211 6.03 -13.23 -16.23
N VAL A 212 4.78 -13.00 -16.64
CA VAL A 212 4.40 -13.01 -18.06
C VAL A 212 4.54 -11.59 -18.59
N LEU A 213 5.43 -11.42 -19.57
CA LEU A 213 5.68 -10.16 -20.26
C LEU A 213 4.56 -9.81 -21.26
N PRO A 214 4.44 -8.55 -21.71
CA PRO A 214 3.37 -8.11 -22.59
C PRO A 214 3.29 -8.84 -23.95
N ASP A 215 4.37 -9.45 -24.42
CA ASP A 215 4.41 -10.29 -25.63
C ASP A 215 4.05 -11.76 -25.39
N GLY A 216 3.71 -12.13 -24.14
CA GLY A 216 3.45 -13.49 -23.72
C GLY A 216 4.69 -14.32 -23.43
N THR A 217 5.88 -13.72 -23.40
CA THR A 217 7.10 -14.40 -22.95
C THR A 217 7.04 -14.62 -21.43
N ILE A 218 7.42 -15.81 -20.99
CA ILE A 218 7.53 -16.13 -19.56
C ILE A 218 8.96 -15.81 -19.13
N LEU A 219 9.11 -14.85 -18.22
CA LEU A 219 10.34 -14.56 -17.50
C LEU A 219 10.34 -15.38 -16.21
N ASP A 220 10.97 -16.53 -16.22
CA ASP A 220 11.10 -17.40 -15.04
C ASP A 220 12.39 -17.09 -14.29
N GLN A 221 12.25 -16.38 -13.18
CA GLN A 221 13.33 -16.09 -12.24
C GLN A 221 12.91 -16.49 -10.81
N LEU A 222 12.18 -17.59 -10.66
CA LEU A 222 11.82 -18.17 -9.35
C LEU A 222 13.05 -18.81 -8.68
N THR A 223 14.05 -17.99 -8.38
CA THR A 223 15.22 -18.42 -7.62
C THR A 223 14.91 -18.50 -6.12
N THR A 224 15.57 -19.41 -5.43
CA THR A 224 15.57 -19.53 -3.96
C THR A 224 16.90 -19.08 -3.35
N LEU A 225 17.73 -18.39 -4.13
CA LEU A 225 19.03 -17.89 -3.69
C LEU A 225 18.86 -16.57 -2.94
N ARG A 226 19.49 -16.45 -1.78
CA ARG A 226 19.54 -15.19 -1.01
C ARG A 226 20.59 -14.21 -1.53
N LYS A 227 21.50 -14.67 -2.38
CA LYS A 227 22.54 -13.86 -3.01
C LYS A 227 22.65 -14.24 -4.48
N ASP A 228 22.47 -13.28 -5.35
CA ASP A 228 22.69 -13.41 -6.78
C ASP A 228 23.18 -12.06 -7.33
N ASN A 229 24.43 -12.01 -7.81
CA ASN A 229 25.05 -10.85 -8.41
C ASN A 229 25.33 -11.07 -9.91
N THR A 230 24.59 -11.97 -10.56
CA THR A 230 24.78 -12.31 -11.98
C THR A 230 23.96 -11.39 -12.90
N GLY A 231 24.37 -10.13 -13.02
CA GLY A 231 23.73 -9.15 -13.90
C GLY A 231 22.74 -8.24 -13.18
N TYR A 232 21.82 -7.64 -13.95
CA TYR A 232 20.80 -6.77 -13.41
C TYR A 232 19.70 -7.58 -12.70
N ASP A 233 19.26 -7.09 -11.55
CA ASP A 233 18.18 -7.70 -10.79
C ASP A 233 16.81 -7.29 -11.36
N LEU A 234 16.39 -8.03 -12.40
CA LEU A 234 15.19 -7.68 -13.17
C LEU A 234 13.89 -7.75 -12.37
N LYS A 235 13.80 -8.60 -11.31
CA LYS A 235 12.60 -8.68 -10.48
C LYS A 235 12.21 -7.33 -9.87
N GLN A 236 13.21 -6.46 -9.60
CA GLN A 236 12.98 -5.12 -9.03
C GLN A 236 12.14 -4.21 -9.94
N LEU A 237 12.11 -4.47 -11.24
CA LEU A 237 11.27 -3.71 -12.18
C LEU A 237 9.79 -4.05 -12.05
N PHE A 238 9.44 -5.24 -11.57
CA PHE A 238 8.05 -5.70 -11.45
C PHE A 238 7.47 -5.48 -10.05
N ILE A 239 8.32 -5.37 -9.02
CA ILE A 239 7.90 -5.03 -7.66
C ILE A 239 7.48 -3.55 -7.64
N GLY A 240 6.19 -3.29 -7.36
CA GLY A 240 5.64 -1.93 -7.41
C GLY A 240 5.29 -1.42 -8.81
N ALA A 241 5.36 -2.25 -9.86
CA ALA A 241 4.98 -1.86 -11.23
C ALA A 241 3.47 -1.84 -11.48
N GLU A 242 2.66 -2.27 -10.54
CA GLU A 242 1.19 -2.27 -10.59
C GLU A 242 0.62 -2.96 -11.86
N GLY A 243 1.28 -4.03 -12.33
CA GLY A 243 0.85 -4.77 -13.53
C GLY A 243 1.08 -4.05 -14.86
N THR A 244 1.78 -2.92 -14.87
CA THR A 244 2.02 -2.13 -16.10
C THR A 244 3.15 -2.68 -16.98
N LEU A 245 4.06 -3.48 -16.41
CA LEU A 245 5.22 -4.06 -17.14
C LEU A 245 5.08 -5.56 -17.41
N GLY A 246 4.15 -6.23 -16.76
CA GLY A 246 3.91 -7.68 -16.87
C GLY A 246 2.99 -8.18 -15.77
N ILE A 247 2.62 -9.45 -15.84
CA ILE A 247 1.76 -10.12 -14.85
C ILE A 247 2.61 -11.08 -14.03
N VAL A 248 2.73 -10.81 -12.73
CA VAL A 248 3.38 -11.72 -11.77
C VAL A 248 2.52 -12.96 -11.62
N THR A 249 3.06 -14.14 -11.88
CA THR A 249 2.37 -15.44 -11.80
C THR A 249 2.91 -16.36 -10.72
N GLY A 250 4.15 -16.14 -10.28
CA GLY A 250 4.79 -16.87 -9.19
C GLY A 250 5.72 -15.99 -8.38
N VAL A 251 5.82 -16.26 -7.07
CA VAL A 251 6.63 -15.51 -6.12
C VAL A 251 7.48 -16.48 -5.30
N SER A 252 8.78 -16.18 -5.20
CA SER A 252 9.68 -16.77 -4.22
C SER A 252 9.98 -15.73 -3.16
N ILE A 253 9.62 -16.02 -1.90
CA ILE A 253 9.70 -15.05 -0.80
C ILE A 253 10.37 -15.66 0.43
N LEU A 254 11.26 -14.89 1.06
CA LEU A 254 11.86 -15.22 2.34
C LEU A 254 10.89 -14.89 3.47
N THR A 255 10.46 -15.90 4.20
CA THR A 255 9.64 -15.78 5.40
C THR A 255 10.53 -15.59 6.63
N ALA A 256 9.96 -15.07 7.70
CA ALA A 256 10.68 -14.86 8.96
C ALA A 256 10.33 -15.98 9.97
N ALA A 257 11.26 -16.29 10.88
CA ALA A 257 10.95 -17.13 12.02
C ALA A 257 9.86 -16.46 12.89
N ALA A 258 8.88 -17.24 13.33
CA ALA A 258 7.82 -16.76 14.19
C ALA A 258 8.39 -16.35 15.56
N PRO A 259 8.07 -15.16 16.09
CA PRO A 259 8.48 -14.77 17.43
C PRO A 259 7.86 -15.69 18.48
N GLN A 260 8.62 -15.98 19.53
CA GLN A 260 8.12 -16.77 20.67
C GLN A 260 7.44 -15.90 21.73
N ALA A 261 7.69 -14.61 21.70
CA ALA A 261 7.09 -13.61 22.57
C ALA A 261 6.74 -12.35 21.80
N THR A 262 5.57 -11.80 22.08
CA THR A 262 5.13 -10.49 21.59
C THR A 262 4.59 -9.69 22.75
N ASN A 263 4.97 -8.42 22.85
CA ASN A 263 4.43 -7.49 23.82
C ASN A 263 4.12 -6.17 23.13
N ASN A 264 3.15 -5.42 23.63
CA ASN A 264 2.93 -4.06 23.18
C ASN A 264 2.65 -3.12 24.36
N VAL A 265 2.98 -1.86 24.13
CA VAL A 265 2.70 -0.76 25.06
C VAL A 265 2.17 0.42 24.27
N ILE A 266 1.15 1.09 24.78
CA ILE A 266 0.74 2.40 24.30
C ILE A 266 1.29 3.47 25.22
N LEU A 267 1.97 4.45 24.66
CA LEU A 267 2.62 5.55 25.34
C LEU A 267 1.84 6.83 25.05
N ALA A 268 1.48 7.58 26.10
CA ALA A 268 0.84 8.87 25.98
C ALA A 268 1.91 9.98 26.02
N LEU A 269 1.93 10.87 25.05
CA LEU A 269 2.94 11.90 24.89
C LEU A 269 2.33 13.30 25.05
N PRO A 270 3.04 14.22 25.75
CA PRO A 270 2.58 15.58 25.94
C PRO A 270 2.62 16.42 24.67
N SER A 271 3.39 15.99 23.65
CA SER A 271 3.49 16.70 22.38
C SER A 271 4.13 15.83 21.32
N PHE A 272 3.86 16.12 20.04
CA PHE A 272 4.50 15.46 18.92
C PHE A 272 6.03 15.62 18.89
N LYS A 273 6.57 16.70 19.46
CA LYS A 273 8.02 16.94 19.55
C LYS A 273 8.76 15.81 20.26
N ASN A 274 8.07 15.10 21.14
CA ASN A 274 8.63 13.98 21.91
C ASN A 274 8.73 12.69 21.08
N VAL A 275 8.01 12.58 19.96
CA VAL A 275 7.96 11.34 19.13
C VAL A 275 9.34 10.96 18.58
N GLN A 276 10.11 11.92 18.06
CA GLN A 276 11.43 11.63 17.49
C GLN A 276 12.47 11.21 18.56
N PRO A 277 12.63 11.93 19.69
CA PRO A 277 13.48 11.48 20.79
C PRO A 277 13.05 10.10 21.33
N LEU A 278 11.73 9.87 21.47
CA LEU A 278 11.18 8.58 21.87
C LEU A 278 11.56 7.47 20.88
N PHE A 279 11.38 7.70 19.58
CA PHE A 279 11.75 6.71 18.56
C PHE A 279 13.25 6.38 18.59
N LYS A 280 14.10 7.38 18.82
CA LYS A 280 15.54 7.17 18.99
C LYS A 280 15.82 6.29 20.22
N ALA A 281 15.21 6.57 21.38
CA ALA A 281 15.40 5.79 22.60
C ALA A 281 14.91 4.34 22.41
N VAL A 282 13.71 4.16 21.85
CA VAL A 282 13.14 2.85 21.54
C VAL A 282 14.06 2.04 20.61
N LYS A 283 14.56 2.64 19.53
CA LYS A 283 15.50 1.97 18.61
C LYS A 283 16.81 1.59 19.29
N GLN A 284 17.31 2.38 20.22
CA GLN A 284 18.56 2.10 20.90
C GLN A 284 18.41 0.97 21.93
N GLN A 285 17.29 0.92 22.66
CA GLN A 285 17.10 -0.02 23.75
C GLN A 285 16.43 -1.33 23.33
N LEU A 286 15.52 -1.29 22.32
CA LEU A 286 14.74 -2.45 21.86
C LEU A 286 15.18 -2.99 20.49
N SER A 287 16.29 -2.54 19.93
CA SER A 287 16.71 -2.71 18.53
C SER A 287 16.43 -4.09 17.93
N GLU A 288 16.81 -5.18 18.62
CA GLU A 288 16.69 -6.56 18.12
C GLU A 288 15.29 -7.14 18.28
N ILE A 289 14.43 -6.52 19.10
CA ILE A 289 13.05 -7.00 19.35
C ILE A 289 11.97 -6.02 18.89
N LEU A 290 12.32 -4.78 18.52
CA LEU A 290 11.35 -3.80 18.04
C LEU A 290 10.68 -4.30 16.74
N SER A 291 9.35 -4.35 16.73
CA SER A 291 8.56 -4.81 15.57
C SER A 291 7.59 -3.79 15.01
N ALA A 292 7.06 -2.88 15.84
CA ALA A 292 6.23 -1.79 15.37
C ALA A 292 6.44 -0.52 16.21
N PHE A 293 6.26 0.64 15.57
CA PHE A 293 6.27 1.96 16.20
C PHE A 293 5.24 2.84 15.48
N GLU A 294 4.04 2.92 16.07
CA GLU A 294 2.84 3.44 15.45
C GLU A 294 2.37 4.72 16.11
N PHE A 295 2.08 5.73 15.33
CA PHE A 295 1.63 7.04 15.78
C PHE A 295 0.12 7.21 15.62
N ILE A 296 -0.51 7.88 16.61
CA ILE A 296 -1.93 8.25 16.60
C ILE A 296 -2.04 9.66 17.18
N ASP A 297 -2.54 10.65 16.43
CA ASP A 297 -2.85 11.96 17.02
C ASP A 297 -4.08 11.90 17.93
N ARG A 298 -4.29 12.91 18.75
CA ARG A 298 -5.39 12.96 19.72
C ARG A 298 -6.75 12.83 19.04
N THR A 299 -6.95 13.46 17.89
CA THR A 299 -8.20 13.40 17.15
C THR A 299 -8.48 11.98 16.64
N ALA A 300 -7.46 11.29 16.13
CA ALA A 300 -7.58 9.91 15.68
C ALA A 300 -7.91 8.95 16.84
N TYR A 301 -7.26 9.12 17.99
CA TYR A 301 -7.55 8.36 19.20
C TYR A 301 -9.00 8.57 19.67
N ASP A 302 -9.43 9.82 19.78
CA ASP A 302 -10.78 10.17 20.25
C ASP A 302 -11.87 9.58 19.32
N LEU A 303 -11.64 9.59 17.99
CA LEU A 303 -12.55 8.94 17.03
C LEU A 303 -12.54 7.42 17.17
N ALA A 304 -11.39 6.78 17.36
CA ALA A 304 -11.30 5.34 17.58
C ALA A 304 -12.12 4.93 18.81
N VAL A 305 -11.96 5.62 19.93
CA VAL A 305 -12.74 5.38 21.16
C VAL A 305 -14.23 5.64 20.95
N LYS A 306 -14.59 6.78 20.33
CA LYS A 306 -15.99 7.15 20.02
C LYS A 306 -16.73 6.07 19.25
N HIS A 307 -16.05 5.42 18.32
CA HIS A 307 -16.63 4.37 17.46
C HIS A 307 -16.38 2.95 17.94
N GLY A 308 -15.93 2.80 19.21
CA GLY A 308 -15.79 1.51 19.88
C GLY A 308 -14.65 0.64 19.37
N GLN A 309 -13.58 1.26 18.87
CA GLN A 309 -12.38 0.55 18.44
C GLN A 309 -11.44 0.35 19.64
N GLY A 310 -11.21 -0.90 20.03
CA GLY A 310 -10.42 -1.23 21.21
C GLY A 310 -11.07 -0.76 22.52
N ARG A 311 -10.32 -0.88 23.61
CA ARG A 311 -10.72 -0.37 24.93
C ARG A 311 -10.08 1.00 25.14
N ALA A 312 -10.87 2.00 25.50
CA ALA A 312 -10.36 3.31 25.90
C ALA A 312 -9.37 3.17 27.07
N LEU A 313 -8.33 3.97 27.05
CA LEU A 313 -7.44 4.18 28.18
C LEU A 313 -8.21 4.96 29.27
N SER A 314 -7.74 4.90 30.51
CA SER A 314 -8.34 5.68 31.60
C SER A 314 -8.13 7.19 31.37
N ASP A 315 -9.00 8.02 31.97
CA ASP A 315 -8.85 9.48 31.90
C ASP A 315 -7.49 9.94 32.48
N GLU A 316 -6.98 9.23 33.48
CA GLU A 316 -5.66 9.46 34.06
C GLU A 316 -4.53 9.16 33.07
N ASP A 317 -4.64 8.07 32.30
CA ASP A 317 -3.64 7.67 31.31
C ASP A 317 -3.58 8.62 30.10
N ILE A 318 -4.63 9.35 29.80
CA ILE A 318 -4.70 10.28 28.66
C ILE A 318 -4.60 11.75 29.06
N GLU A 319 -4.46 12.05 30.37
CA GLU A 319 -4.37 13.43 30.86
C GLU A 319 -3.14 14.13 30.28
N GLY A 320 -3.34 15.32 29.69
CA GLY A 320 -2.27 16.10 29.07
C GLY A 320 -1.64 15.48 27.81
N ALA A 321 -2.17 14.38 27.28
CA ALA A 321 -1.66 13.77 26.06
C ALA A 321 -2.19 14.46 24.80
N GLU A 322 -1.27 14.90 23.93
CA GLU A 322 -1.59 15.41 22.58
C GLU A 322 -1.53 14.33 21.50
N CYS A 323 -0.80 13.24 21.77
CA CYS A 323 -0.69 12.11 20.85
C CYS A 323 -0.28 10.84 21.59
N PHE A 324 -0.36 9.72 20.87
CA PHE A 324 -0.04 8.39 21.37
C PHE A 324 0.91 7.67 20.43
N VAL A 325 1.73 6.80 21.00
CA VAL A 325 2.60 5.89 20.27
C VAL A 325 2.39 4.47 20.76
N LEU A 326 2.03 3.56 19.87
CA LEU A 326 2.01 2.12 20.13
C LEU A 326 3.37 1.54 19.72
N VAL A 327 4.04 0.89 20.68
CA VAL A 327 5.29 0.16 20.45
C VAL A 327 5.01 -1.33 20.59
N GLU A 328 5.45 -2.14 19.63
CA GLU A 328 5.41 -3.60 19.72
C GLU A 328 6.82 -4.17 19.72
N THR A 329 7.02 -5.18 20.55
CA THR A 329 8.21 -6.02 20.54
C THR A 329 7.87 -7.44 20.12
N SER A 330 8.76 -8.06 19.33
CA SER A 330 8.66 -9.44 18.88
C SER A 330 10.02 -10.11 19.04
N GLY A 331 10.13 -11.01 20.00
CA GLY A 331 11.41 -11.61 20.37
C GLY A 331 11.35 -13.13 20.52
N GLY A 332 12.45 -13.68 21.01
CA GLY A 332 12.65 -15.13 21.17
C GLY A 332 12.45 -15.63 22.61
N LYS A 333 12.33 -14.74 23.61
CA LYS A 333 12.20 -15.11 25.01
C LYS A 333 11.43 -14.04 25.78
N ARG A 334 10.27 -14.40 26.33
CA ARG A 334 9.34 -13.48 26.99
C ARG A 334 9.99 -12.69 28.12
N GLU A 335 10.68 -13.36 29.04
CA GLU A 335 11.27 -12.72 30.21
C GLU A 335 12.33 -11.68 29.83
N HIS A 336 13.14 -11.96 28.82
CA HIS A 336 14.14 -11.03 28.29
C HIS A 336 13.48 -9.81 27.65
N ASP A 337 12.43 -10.04 26.86
CA ASP A 337 11.74 -8.97 26.12
C ASP A 337 10.98 -8.04 27.08
N GLU A 338 10.35 -8.62 28.14
CA GLU A 338 9.68 -7.87 29.21
C GLU A 338 10.67 -7.06 30.06
N GLU A 339 11.84 -7.63 30.41
CA GLU A 339 12.90 -6.92 31.13
C GLU A 339 13.36 -5.67 30.36
N LYS A 340 13.64 -5.82 29.06
CA LYS A 340 14.04 -4.70 28.20
C LYS A 340 12.96 -3.63 28.09
N LEU A 341 11.70 -4.05 27.91
CA LEU A 341 10.59 -3.13 27.78
C LEU A 341 10.34 -2.35 29.08
N ASN A 342 10.43 -3.02 30.24
CA ASN A 342 10.31 -2.38 31.54
C ASN A 342 11.46 -1.39 31.79
N ALA A 343 12.69 -1.77 31.49
CA ALA A 343 13.85 -0.88 31.61
C ALA A 343 13.72 0.38 30.73
N LEU A 344 13.18 0.22 29.50
CA LEU A 344 12.86 1.36 28.65
C LEU A 344 11.82 2.27 29.32
N LEU A 345 10.70 1.71 29.81
CA LEU A 345 9.62 2.49 30.44
C LEU A 345 10.13 3.25 31.67
N GLU A 346 10.89 2.60 32.53
CA GLU A 346 11.54 3.23 33.71
C GLU A 346 12.42 4.40 33.25
N SER A 347 13.30 4.20 32.27
CA SER A 347 14.18 5.25 31.75
C SER A 347 13.45 6.44 31.13
N LEU A 348 12.26 6.21 30.53
CA LEU A 348 11.45 7.28 29.94
C LEU A 348 10.66 8.09 30.95
N LEU A 349 10.25 7.46 32.08
CA LEU A 349 9.49 8.10 33.16
C LEU A 349 10.37 8.82 34.14
N GLU A 350 11.58 8.30 34.44
CA GLU A 350 12.53 8.85 35.43
C GLU A 350 13.48 9.92 34.84
N ALA A 351 13.38 10.22 33.53
CA ALA A 351 14.19 11.26 32.90
C ALA A 351 13.88 12.66 33.48
N ASP A 352 14.89 13.52 33.60
CA ASP A 352 14.70 14.92 34.05
C ASP A 352 13.68 15.68 33.20
N GLU A 353 13.63 15.36 31.90
CA GLU A 353 12.61 15.82 30.94
C GLU A 353 11.87 14.59 30.40
N PRO A 354 10.76 14.15 31.01
CA PRO A 354 10.03 12.97 30.55
C PRO A 354 9.53 13.09 29.12
N LEU A 355 9.77 12.07 28.30
CA LEU A 355 9.27 12.03 26.93
C LEU A 355 7.81 11.59 26.84
N ILE A 356 7.31 10.94 27.87
CA ILE A 356 5.95 10.39 27.95
C ILE A 356 5.28 10.84 29.24
N ASN A 357 3.96 10.95 29.22
CA ASN A 357 3.15 11.18 30.43
C ASN A 357 2.97 9.88 31.19
N THR A 358 2.63 8.81 30.46
CA THR A 358 2.41 7.46 30.99
C THR A 358 2.58 6.41 29.90
N GLY A 359 2.62 5.13 30.29
CA GLY A 359 2.64 3.98 29.40
C GLY A 359 1.78 2.83 29.92
N VAL A 360 0.92 2.29 29.07
CA VAL A 360 0.04 1.15 29.39
C VAL A 360 0.54 -0.09 28.65
N LEU A 361 1.18 -0.99 29.40
CA LEU A 361 1.70 -2.27 28.93
C LEU A 361 0.60 -3.33 28.95
N SER A 362 0.45 -4.09 27.85
CA SER A 362 -0.48 -5.22 27.81
C SER A 362 0.00 -6.37 28.70
N GLN A 363 -0.90 -6.87 29.56
CA GLN A 363 -0.62 -7.94 30.53
C GLN A 363 -1.09 -9.32 30.04
N ASN A 364 -1.88 -9.37 28.97
CA ASN A 364 -2.46 -10.59 28.41
C ASN A 364 -2.86 -10.40 26.95
N PRO A 365 -3.15 -11.50 26.21
CA PRO A 365 -3.52 -11.44 24.78
C PRO A 365 -4.74 -10.56 24.47
N THR A 366 -5.71 -10.46 25.37
CA THR A 366 -6.90 -9.61 25.18
C THR A 366 -6.54 -8.14 25.22
N GLN A 367 -5.71 -7.73 26.16
CA GLN A 367 -5.19 -6.34 26.22
C GLN A 367 -4.28 -6.03 25.04
N PHE A 368 -3.40 -6.97 24.67
CA PHE A 368 -2.56 -6.85 23.48
C PHE A 368 -3.40 -6.56 22.22
N ALA A 369 -4.43 -7.37 21.98
CA ALA A 369 -5.34 -7.16 20.85
C ALA A 369 -6.13 -5.84 20.96
N SER A 370 -6.52 -5.44 22.19
CA SER A 370 -7.26 -4.19 22.40
C SER A 370 -6.42 -2.94 22.13
N LEU A 371 -5.13 -2.93 22.47
CA LEU A 371 -4.24 -1.81 22.14
C LEU A 371 -4.02 -1.70 20.63
N TRP A 372 -3.87 -2.82 19.93
CA TRP A 372 -3.83 -2.83 18.48
C TRP A 372 -5.14 -2.35 17.86
N ALA A 373 -6.28 -2.76 18.40
CA ALA A 373 -7.59 -2.33 17.90
C ALA A 373 -7.77 -0.81 17.96
N LEU A 374 -7.20 -0.10 18.96
CA LEU A 374 -7.16 1.36 18.98
C LEU A 374 -6.43 1.95 17.77
N ARG A 375 -5.31 1.34 17.36
CA ARG A 375 -4.50 1.85 16.24
C ARG A 375 -5.07 1.43 14.87
N GLU A 376 -5.37 0.16 14.68
CA GLU A 376 -5.87 -0.36 13.40
C GLU A 376 -7.29 0.11 13.13
N GLY A 377 -8.10 0.26 14.18
CA GLY A 377 -9.49 0.70 14.11
C GLY A 377 -9.69 2.16 13.71
N VAL A 378 -8.64 3.00 13.72
CA VAL A 378 -8.74 4.42 13.29
C VAL A 378 -9.34 4.52 11.87
N THR A 379 -8.91 3.68 10.94
CA THR A 379 -9.40 3.69 9.55
C THR A 379 -10.91 3.45 9.46
N GLU A 380 -11.43 2.51 10.27
CA GLU A 380 -12.86 2.22 10.36
C GLU A 380 -13.62 3.33 11.07
N ALA A 381 -13.08 3.84 12.17
CA ALA A 381 -13.65 4.95 12.94
C ALA A 381 -13.83 6.20 12.08
N VAL A 382 -12.82 6.58 11.30
CA VAL A 382 -12.86 7.66 10.33
C VAL A 382 -13.96 7.45 9.28
N SER A 383 -14.14 6.23 8.78
CA SER A 383 -15.18 5.89 7.81
C SER A 383 -16.59 5.91 8.41
N LYS A 384 -16.74 5.61 9.71
CA LYS A 384 -18.00 5.74 10.44
C LYS A 384 -18.35 7.20 10.79
N GLU A 385 -17.34 8.05 11.00
CA GLU A 385 -17.54 9.46 11.30
C GLU A 385 -18.05 10.26 10.09
N GLY A 386 -17.59 9.88 8.87
CA GLY A 386 -18.00 10.56 7.64
C GLY A 386 -17.28 10.07 6.40
N LYS A 387 -17.34 10.87 5.34
CA LYS A 387 -16.60 10.64 4.10
C LYS A 387 -15.14 11.03 4.29
N ALA A 388 -14.21 10.13 4.00
CA ALA A 388 -12.79 10.35 4.25
C ALA A 388 -12.01 10.62 2.95
N TYR A 389 -11.37 11.78 2.87
CA TYR A 389 -10.28 12.02 1.92
C TYR A 389 -9.00 11.50 2.54
N LYS A 390 -8.42 10.46 1.95
CA LYS A 390 -7.28 9.71 2.50
C LYS A 390 -6.03 10.00 1.68
N TYR A 391 -5.02 10.55 2.32
CA TYR A 391 -3.68 10.76 1.76
C TYR A 391 -2.70 9.84 2.50
N ASP A 392 -2.22 8.85 1.78
CA ASP A 392 -1.17 7.93 2.20
C ASP A 392 0.14 8.46 1.64
N ILE A 393 0.93 9.12 2.49
CA ILE A 393 2.13 9.85 2.07
C ILE A 393 3.34 9.43 2.91
N SER A 394 4.51 9.49 2.29
CA SER A 394 5.76 9.32 3.02
C SER A 394 6.51 10.66 3.04
N ILE A 395 6.82 11.14 4.24
CA ILE A 395 7.55 12.39 4.47
C ILE A 395 8.53 12.22 5.64
N PRO A 396 9.55 13.09 5.79
CA PRO A 396 10.41 13.06 6.96
C PRO A 396 9.58 13.17 8.25
N LEU A 397 9.88 12.33 9.24
CA LEU A 397 9.17 12.28 10.51
C LEU A 397 9.01 13.66 11.18
N SER A 398 10.04 14.52 11.08
CA SER A 398 10.01 15.88 11.61
C SER A 398 8.92 16.79 11.00
N GLN A 399 8.29 16.35 9.91
CA GLN A 399 7.28 17.13 9.19
C GLN A 399 5.85 16.61 9.39
N PHE A 400 5.63 15.54 10.15
CA PHE A 400 4.30 14.93 10.33
C PHE A 400 3.30 15.91 10.93
N GLU A 401 3.63 16.48 12.10
CA GLU A 401 2.77 17.44 12.78
C GLU A 401 2.55 18.70 11.93
N GLU A 402 3.62 19.23 11.33
CA GLU A 402 3.54 20.39 10.44
C GLU A 402 2.61 20.12 9.25
N CYS A 403 2.66 18.93 8.65
CA CYS A 403 1.81 18.53 7.53
C CYS A 403 0.32 18.54 7.93
N VAL A 404 -0.02 17.95 9.07
CA VAL A 404 -1.40 17.92 9.60
C VAL A 404 -1.87 19.34 9.93
N ASN A 405 -1.06 20.13 10.65
CA ASN A 405 -1.39 21.48 11.06
C ASN A 405 -1.50 22.45 9.89
N ALA A 406 -0.58 22.38 8.92
CA ALA A 406 -0.65 23.18 7.70
C ALA A 406 -1.91 22.87 6.88
N THR A 407 -2.30 21.59 6.79
CA THR A 407 -3.53 21.19 6.11
C THR A 407 -4.76 21.73 6.84
N ARG A 408 -4.81 21.61 8.17
CA ARG A 408 -5.89 22.15 9.01
C ARG A 408 -6.04 23.67 8.84
N GLU A 409 -4.95 24.38 8.89
CA GLU A 409 -4.93 25.84 8.73
C GLU A 409 -5.31 26.28 7.31
N HIS A 410 -4.85 25.54 6.29
CA HIS A 410 -5.23 25.81 4.90
C HIS A 410 -6.75 25.66 4.69
N LEU A 411 -7.34 24.55 5.16
CA LEU A 411 -8.78 24.33 5.05
C LEU A 411 -9.60 25.34 5.84
N ARG A 412 -9.09 25.81 7.00
CA ARG A 412 -9.72 26.92 7.76
C ARG A 412 -9.70 28.21 6.94
N LYS A 413 -8.58 28.57 6.33
CA LYS A 413 -8.47 29.75 5.45
C LYS A 413 -9.35 29.67 4.22
N LYS A 414 -9.54 28.47 3.67
CA LYS A 414 -10.48 28.24 2.56
C LYS A 414 -11.95 28.25 2.98
N GLY A 415 -12.24 28.31 4.29
CA GLY A 415 -13.59 28.32 4.82
C GLY A 415 -14.32 26.98 4.74
N VAL A 416 -13.60 25.88 4.46
CA VAL A 416 -14.22 24.54 4.34
C VAL A 416 -14.09 23.72 5.63
N LEU A 417 -13.27 24.12 6.60
CA LEU A 417 -13.20 23.50 7.92
C LEU A 417 -14.33 24.04 8.79
N ARG A 418 -15.49 23.39 8.73
CA ARG A 418 -16.74 23.76 9.41
C ARG A 418 -17.63 22.51 9.58
N GLU A 419 -18.60 22.55 10.50
CA GLU A 419 -19.42 21.40 10.90
C GLU A 419 -20.23 20.76 9.76
N ASP A 420 -20.64 21.54 8.77
CA ASP A 420 -21.42 21.08 7.62
C ASP A 420 -20.57 20.66 6.41
N ALA A 421 -19.25 20.77 6.49
CA ALA A 421 -18.33 20.39 5.42
C ALA A 421 -17.22 19.48 5.96
N VAL A 422 -16.00 19.99 6.21
CA VAL A 422 -14.91 19.23 6.84
C VAL A 422 -15.02 19.35 8.35
N THR A 423 -15.12 18.21 9.03
CA THR A 423 -15.25 18.16 10.50
C THR A 423 -13.93 17.88 11.20
N HIS A 424 -13.06 17.04 10.63
CA HIS A 424 -11.80 16.68 11.25
C HIS A 424 -10.65 16.63 10.23
N VAL A 425 -9.45 16.98 10.70
CA VAL A 425 -8.17 16.76 10.03
C VAL A 425 -7.28 16.06 11.03
N LEU A 426 -6.83 14.86 10.70
CA LEU A 426 -6.10 14.00 11.63
C LEU A 426 -4.97 13.23 10.94
N GLY A 427 -3.98 12.83 11.73
CA GLY A 427 -2.82 12.08 11.30
C GLY A 427 -2.56 10.87 12.19
N TYR A 428 -2.29 9.75 11.57
CA TYR A 428 -1.79 8.55 12.21
C TYR A 428 -0.88 7.82 11.22
N GLY A 429 -0.12 6.83 11.65
CA GLY A 429 0.69 6.10 10.68
C GLY A 429 1.89 5.36 11.26
N HIS A 430 2.64 4.78 10.33
CA HIS A 430 3.83 3.99 10.60
C HIS A 430 5.05 4.92 10.70
N VAL A 431 5.24 5.50 11.89
CA VAL A 431 6.35 6.44 12.13
C VAL A 431 7.70 5.78 11.93
N GLY A 432 7.77 4.47 12.20
CA GLY A 432 8.98 3.68 12.03
C GLY A 432 9.58 3.71 10.63
N ASP A 433 8.75 3.92 9.60
CA ASP A 433 9.16 3.95 8.19
C ASP A 433 8.81 5.27 7.46
N GLY A 434 8.25 6.25 8.18
CA GLY A 434 7.97 7.58 7.63
C GLY A 434 6.65 7.68 6.88
N ASN A 435 5.70 6.77 7.08
CA ASN A 435 4.39 6.80 6.44
C ASN A 435 3.36 7.52 7.32
N LEU A 436 2.79 8.59 6.78
CA LEU A 436 1.69 9.35 7.38
C LEU A 436 0.39 9.09 6.61
N HIS A 437 -0.62 8.59 7.31
CA HIS A 437 -2.01 8.57 6.88
C HIS A 437 -2.68 9.88 7.30
N LEU A 438 -2.65 10.87 6.41
CA LEU A 438 -3.36 12.13 6.59
C LEU A 438 -4.79 11.95 6.13
N ASN A 439 -5.74 12.05 7.06
CA ASN A 439 -7.17 11.89 6.77
C ASN A 439 -7.94 13.16 7.05
N ILE A 440 -8.83 13.51 6.12
CA ILE A 440 -9.74 14.62 6.24
C ILE A 440 -11.17 14.07 6.20
N VAL A 441 -11.90 14.22 7.30
CA VAL A 441 -13.27 13.73 7.45
C VAL A 441 -14.25 14.84 7.06
N ALA A 442 -15.15 14.53 6.15
CA ALA A 442 -16.19 15.44 5.67
C ALA A 442 -17.57 14.81 5.76
N LYS A 443 -18.62 15.61 5.75
CA LYS A 443 -20.01 15.12 5.70
C LYS A 443 -20.28 14.40 4.39
N GLU A 444 -19.84 15.00 3.27
CA GLU A 444 -20.01 14.47 1.91
C GLU A 444 -18.75 14.74 1.09
N TYR A 445 -18.54 13.96 0.03
CA TYR A 445 -17.55 14.28 -0.99
C TYR A 445 -18.04 15.47 -1.83
N SER A 446 -17.18 16.46 -2.08
CA SER A 446 -17.49 17.61 -2.92
C SER A 446 -16.26 18.14 -3.67
N ASP A 447 -16.52 18.77 -4.82
CA ASP A 447 -15.47 19.45 -5.59
C ASP A 447 -14.86 20.63 -4.82
N GLU A 448 -15.66 21.31 -3.99
CA GLU A 448 -15.18 22.40 -3.11
C GLU A 448 -14.05 21.90 -2.20
N ILE A 449 -14.28 20.78 -1.50
CA ILE A 449 -13.31 20.21 -0.57
C ILE A 449 -12.11 19.63 -1.35
N THR A 450 -12.36 18.92 -2.44
CA THR A 450 -11.30 18.36 -3.28
C THR A 450 -10.39 19.48 -3.81
N ASN A 451 -10.95 20.56 -4.36
CA ASN A 451 -10.18 21.71 -4.87
C ASN A 451 -9.47 22.51 -3.76
N ALA A 452 -9.94 22.40 -2.51
CA ALA A 452 -9.22 22.97 -1.37
C ALA A 452 -8.04 22.09 -0.94
N LEU A 453 -8.14 20.77 -1.07
CA LEU A 453 -7.11 19.81 -0.69
C LEU A 453 -6.04 19.66 -1.78
N GLU A 454 -6.46 19.59 -3.02
CA GLU A 454 -5.55 19.41 -4.16
C GLU A 454 -5.46 20.69 -4.99
N PRO A 455 -4.25 21.15 -5.36
CA PRO A 455 -2.96 20.47 -5.23
C PRO A 455 -2.23 20.69 -3.88
N PHE A 456 -2.81 21.36 -2.91
CA PHE A 456 -2.13 21.83 -1.68
C PHE A 456 -1.39 20.71 -0.94
N VAL A 457 -2.05 19.55 -0.71
CA VAL A 457 -1.41 18.41 -0.01
C VAL A 457 -0.21 17.89 -0.80
N TYR A 458 -0.32 17.79 -2.12
CA TYR A 458 0.79 17.35 -2.97
C TYR A 458 1.93 18.37 -3.03
N GLU A 459 1.62 19.67 -2.97
CA GLU A 459 2.62 20.74 -2.86
C GLU A 459 3.39 20.66 -1.53
N LEU A 460 2.71 20.32 -0.42
CA LEU A 460 3.37 20.06 0.86
C LEU A 460 4.31 18.85 0.76
N VAL A 461 3.85 17.75 0.17
CA VAL A 461 4.68 16.55 -0.05
C VAL A 461 5.93 16.90 -0.86
N ALA A 462 5.77 17.64 -1.95
CA ALA A 462 6.90 18.10 -2.77
C ALA A 462 7.87 19.02 -2.00
N LYS A 463 7.33 19.96 -1.19
CA LYS A 463 8.11 20.82 -0.29
C LYS A 463 8.98 20.00 0.66
N TYR A 464 8.45 18.90 1.19
CA TYR A 464 9.16 18.01 2.10
C TYR A 464 10.00 16.93 1.40
N ARG A 465 10.06 16.93 0.06
CA ARG A 465 10.71 15.90 -0.76
C ARG A 465 10.19 14.49 -0.45
N GLY A 466 8.90 14.39 -0.19
CA GLY A 466 8.22 13.17 0.15
C GLY A 466 7.67 12.40 -1.06
N SER A 467 6.88 11.36 -0.75
CA SER A 467 6.14 10.57 -1.73
C SER A 467 4.64 10.78 -1.59
N VAL A 468 3.94 11.01 -2.71
CA VAL A 468 2.47 11.11 -2.77
C VAL A 468 1.77 9.77 -2.54
N SER A 469 2.53 8.68 -2.50
CA SER A 469 2.04 7.36 -2.12
C SER A 469 3.12 6.61 -1.37
N ALA A 470 2.87 6.30 -0.10
CA ALA A 470 3.78 5.49 0.71
C ALA A 470 3.61 3.99 0.40
N GLU A 471 2.36 3.49 0.41
CA GLU A 471 2.03 2.07 0.29
C GLU A 471 1.03 1.76 -0.83
N HIS A 472 0.01 2.63 -1.03
CA HIS A 472 -1.16 2.29 -1.84
C HIS A 472 -0.89 2.21 -3.34
N GLY A 473 0.23 2.72 -3.83
CA GLY A 473 0.54 2.86 -5.25
C GLY A 473 -0.07 4.12 -5.87
N ILE A 474 0.02 4.22 -7.17
CA ILE A 474 -0.48 5.34 -7.99
C ILE A 474 -1.83 5.01 -8.63
N GLY A 475 -1.96 3.81 -9.19
CA GLY A 475 -3.16 3.35 -9.88
C GLY A 475 -3.59 4.30 -10.99
N SER A 476 -4.90 4.50 -11.12
CA SER A 476 -5.51 5.55 -11.95
C SER A 476 -5.73 6.85 -11.17
N MET A 477 -5.70 6.79 -9.84
CA MET A 477 -6.04 7.91 -8.96
C MET A 477 -5.00 9.03 -8.97
N LYS A 478 -3.70 8.67 -8.91
CA LYS A 478 -2.61 9.60 -8.62
C LYS A 478 -1.65 9.83 -9.81
N THR A 479 -2.02 9.43 -11.03
CA THR A 479 -1.16 9.63 -12.22
C THR A 479 -0.75 11.10 -12.39
N HIS A 480 -1.70 12.03 -12.22
CA HIS A 480 -1.47 13.47 -12.27
C HIS A 480 -0.56 14.00 -11.13
N ALA A 481 -0.48 13.27 -10.02
CA ALA A 481 0.32 13.66 -8.85
C ALA A 481 1.76 13.14 -8.88
N LEU A 482 2.12 12.28 -9.83
CA LEU A 482 3.43 11.65 -9.91
C LEU A 482 4.58 12.67 -9.93
N SER A 483 4.39 13.80 -10.62
CA SER A 483 5.38 14.88 -10.75
C SER A 483 5.69 15.63 -9.44
N TYR A 484 4.88 15.48 -8.39
CA TYR A 484 5.18 16.04 -7.08
C TYR A 484 6.23 15.21 -6.30
N SER A 485 6.43 13.93 -6.69
CA SER A 485 7.40 13.03 -6.04
C SER A 485 8.56 12.62 -6.94
N LYS A 486 8.36 12.67 -8.26
CA LYS A 486 9.36 12.24 -9.24
C LYS A 486 9.71 13.38 -10.19
N ASP A 487 11.00 13.55 -10.47
CA ASP A 487 11.46 14.54 -11.44
C ASP A 487 11.17 14.09 -12.89
N VAL A 488 11.31 15.04 -13.82
CA VAL A 488 11.04 14.83 -15.25
C VAL A 488 11.94 13.75 -15.87
N VAL A 489 13.17 13.59 -15.40
CA VAL A 489 14.10 12.57 -15.89
C VAL A 489 13.65 11.19 -15.45
N SER A 490 13.31 11.04 -14.17
CA SER A 490 12.77 9.79 -13.61
C SER A 490 11.49 9.35 -14.33
N ILE A 491 10.55 10.27 -14.53
CA ILE A 491 9.30 9.99 -15.28
C ILE A 491 9.62 9.60 -16.74
N GLY A 492 10.56 10.30 -17.37
CA GLY A 492 11.03 9.98 -18.73
C GLY A 492 11.60 8.56 -18.85
N LEU A 493 12.42 8.14 -17.89
CA LEU A 493 12.98 6.79 -17.85
C LEU A 493 11.89 5.73 -17.58
N MET A 494 10.94 5.99 -16.69
CA MET A 494 9.81 5.08 -16.47
C MET A 494 8.98 4.90 -17.76
N LYS A 495 8.72 5.96 -18.52
CA LYS A 495 8.03 5.89 -19.83
C LYS A 495 8.84 5.09 -20.85
N GLN A 496 10.17 5.23 -20.88
CA GLN A 496 11.04 4.42 -21.75
C GLN A 496 11.00 2.94 -21.39
N ILE A 497 11.08 2.60 -20.09
CA ILE A 497 10.95 1.23 -19.58
C ILE A 497 9.58 0.65 -19.98
N LYS A 498 8.50 1.41 -19.75
CA LYS A 498 7.15 0.99 -20.17
C LYS A 498 7.09 0.70 -21.65
N THR A 499 7.62 1.57 -22.51
CA THR A 499 7.63 1.38 -23.96
C THR A 499 8.50 0.20 -24.39
N LEU A 500 9.62 -0.06 -23.70
CA LEU A 500 10.50 -1.20 -23.97
C LEU A 500 9.77 -2.53 -23.72
N PHE A 501 9.05 -2.65 -22.61
CA PHE A 501 8.33 -3.88 -22.26
C PHE A 501 6.99 -4.00 -22.98
N ASP A 502 6.24 -2.91 -23.10
CA ASP A 502 4.88 -2.89 -23.62
C ASP A 502 4.70 -1.84 -24.74
N PRO A 503 5.29 -2.06 -25.91
CA PRO A 503 5.23 -1.12 -27.03
C PRO A 503 3.81 -0.93 -27.59
N ASN A 504 2.92 -1.90 -27.37
CA ASN A 504 1.52 -1.85 -27.78
C ASN A 504 0.59 -1.21 -26.74
N GLY A 505 1.08 -0.94 -25.52
CA GLY A 505 0.33 -0.29 -24.44
C GLY A 505 -0.84 -1.11 -23.92
N ILE A 506 -0.78 -2.45 -23.98
CA ILE A 506 -1.89 -3.31 -23.58
C ILE A 506 -1.95 -3.56 -22.06
N MET A 507 -0.81 -3.42 -21.34
CA MET A 507 -0.69 -3.81 -19.94
C MET A 507 -1.16 -2.69 -19.02
N ASN A 508 -2.26 -2.93 -18.32
CA ASN A 508 -2.88 -2.05 -17.33
C ASN A 508 -2.88 -0.57 -17.77
N PRO A 509 -3.49 -0.27 -18.94
CA PRO A 509 -3.36 1.04 -19.57
C PRO A 509 -3.95 2.16 -18.71
N GLY A 510 -3.29 3.35 -18.72
CA GLY A 510 -3.71 4.53 -17.97
C GLY A 510 -3.52 4.43 -16.44
N LYS A 511 -2.68 3.48 -16.00
CA LYS A 511 -2.27 3.34 -14.60
C LYS A 511 -0.80 3.73 -14.47
N VAL A 512 -0.43 4.27 -13.30
CA VAL A 512 0.92 4.70 -12.92
C VAL A 512 1.43 5.86 -13.76
N LEU A 513 1.45 5.74 -15.09
CA LEU A 513 1.95 6.72 -16.05
C LEU A 513 0.82 7.20 -16.98
N GLU A 514 0.82 8.51 -17.28
CA GLU A 514 -0.03 9.11 -18.31
C GLU A 514 0.57 8.97 -19.70
#